data_216ded634d86de2299ea0b02be98583e
#
_entry.id   216ded634d86de2299ea0b02be98583e
#
_cell.length_a   1.000
_cell.length_b   1.000
_cell.length_c   1.000
_cell.angle_alpha   90.00
_cell.angle_beta   90.00
_cell.angle_gamma   90.00
#
_symmetry.space_group_name_H-M   'P 1'
#
loop_
_entity.id
_entity.type
_entity.pdbx_description
1 polymer ?
#
loop_
_entity_poly.entity_id
_entity_poly.type
_entity_poly.pdbx_seq_one_letter_code
_entity_poly.pdbx_strand_id
1 'polypeptide(L)'
;LVKYFDGPCMVVAAAEEHGDNLIQGRGDAYCGMLNASYNLQLRNLKAYIPEYPVGTPEEVAEMMEEFVPIARAVVGLKDLKIITFGPRPQDFMACNAPIKQLFNLGVEIEENSELDLFEAFHKHDGDERIPAVVADMEKELGDGNNKPTILPKLAQYELTLLDWIEAHKGSRKYVAIAGKCWPAFQTQFGFVPCYVNSRLTGRGIPVSCEVDIYGCLSEFIGTCVSDDIVTLLDINNTVPYDLYNKDIKDKYDYSSTDVFMGFHCGNTSSKKLSFCQMKYQLIMARSLPEEVTQGTLEGDIAPGDITFFRLQSTADNILRAYVANGEVLPVATRSFGAIGIFAIPEMKRFYRHVLIEGIFPHHGAVAFGHYGKALYEVFKYIGVDVKEIGYNQPAGVRYPTENPFA
;
A
#
# COMPACT_ATOMS: atom_id res chain seq x y z
N LEU A 1 0.11 -19.29 -26.45
CA LEU A 1 0.00 -18.53 -25.21
C LEU A 1 -0.87 -19.32 -24.22
N VAL A 2 -2.20 -19.40 -24.42
CA VAL A 2 -3.19 -19.98 -23.50
C VAL A 2 -2.81 -21.34 -22.92
N LYS A 3 -2.12 -22.17 -23.70
CA LYS A 3 -1.79 -23.55 -23.30
C LYS A 3 -0.51 -23.66 -22.47
N TYR A 4 0.40 -22.71 -22.61
CA TYR A 4 1.78 -22.88 -22.14
C TYR A 4 2.28 -21.73 -21.24
N PHE A 5 1.50 -20.68 -21.06
CA PHE A 5 1.89 -19.52 -20.27
C PHE A 5 0.74 -19.05 -19.36
N ASP A 6 0.99 -19.02 -18.06
CA ASP A 6 0.10 -18.49 -17.03
C ASP A 6 0.77 -17.31 -16.31
N GLY A 7 0.86 -16.19 -17.01
CA GLY A 7 1.47 -14.98 -16.48
C GLY A 7 0.90 -13.72 -17.12
N PRO A 8 1.29 -12.55 -16.65
CA PRO A 8 0.89 -11.28 -17.25
C PRO A 8 1.47 -11.15 -18.67
N CYS A 9 0.67 -10.64 -19.57
CA CYS A 9 1.03 -10.41 -20.96
C CYS A 9 0.83 -8.95 -21.33
N MET A 10 1.75 -8.42 -22.15
CA MET A 10 1.57 -7.18 -22.88
C MET A 10 1.41 -7.49 -24.37
N VAL A 11 0.58 -6.72 -25.08
CA VAL A 11 0.38 -6.86 -26.52
C VAL A 11 0.62 -5.51 -27.20
N VAL A 12 1.55 -5.51 -28.14
CA VAL A 12 1.94 -4.36 -28.94
C VAL A 12 2.18 -4.79 -30.39
N ALA A 13 2.20 -3.84 -31.31
CA ALA A 13 2.56 -4.06 -32.70
C ALA A 13 3.76 -3.20 -33.10
N ALA A 14 4.57 -3.69 -34.03
CA ALA A 14 5.67 -2.90 -34.62
C ALA A 14 5.11 -1.89 -35.61
N ALA A 15 5.57 -0.64 -35.50
CA ALA A 15 5.26 0.41 -36.47
C ALA A 15 5.93 0.15 -37.82
N GLU A 16 5.30 0.60 -38.90
CA GLU A 16 5.90 0.64 -40.21
C GLU A 16 6.87 1.85 -40.32
N GLU A 17 8.18 1.60 -40.22
CA GLU A 17 9.16 2.68 -40.18
C GLU A 17 9.49 3.23 -41.58
N HIS A 18 9.30 2.42 -42.64
CA HIS A 18 9.64 2.78 -44.03
C HIS A 18 8.55 2.35 -45.01
N GLY A 19 8.35 3.14 -46.06
CA GLY A 19 7.38 2.82 -47.11
C GLY A 19 7.65 1.47 -47.81
N ASP A 20 8.89 1.03 -47.84
CA ASP A 20 9.27 -0.28 -48.38
C ASP A 20 8.67 -1.44 -47.59
N ASN A 21 8.35 -1.28 -46.29
CA ASN A 21 7.69 -2.28 -45.48
C ASN A 21 6.32 -2.66 -46.02
N LEU A 22 5.65 -1.74 -46.71
CA LEU A 22 4.34 -1.98 -47.30
C LEU A 22 4.42 -2.86 -48.56
N ILE A 23 5.55 -2.84 -49.26
CA ILE A 23 5.75 -3.58 -50.51
C ILE A 23 6.44 -4.91 -50.27
N GLN A 24 7.54 -4.90 -49.51
CA GLN A 24 8.40 -6.07 -49.30
C GLN A 24 8.04 -6.88 -48.07
N GLY A 25 7.54 -6.25 -47.01
CA GLY A 25 7.30 -6.83 -45.71
C GLY A 25 5.85 -6.86 -45.26
N ARG A 26 4.91 -6.33 -46.03
CA ARG A 26 3.48 -6.21 -45.64
C ARG A 26 3.29 -5.61 -44.25
N GLY A 27 3.40 -4.28 -44.15
CA GLY A 27 3.02 -3.55 -42.96
C GLY A 27 1.52 -3.69 -42.66
N ASP A 28 1.17 -4.18 -41.47
CA ASP A 28 -0.22 -4.30 -41.01
C ASP A 28 -0.35 -4.12 -39.48
N ALA A 29 0.40 -3.18 -38.91
CA ALA A 29 0.47 -2.94 -37.49
C ALA A 29 -0.93 -2.79 -36.86
N TYR A 30 -1.79 -1.96 -37.43
CA TYR A 30 -3.15 -1.75 -36.91
C TYR A 30 -4.04 -2.95 -37.09
N CYS A 31 -4.01 -3.57 -38.25
CA CYS A 31 -4.77 -4.77 -38.55
C CYS A 31 -4.35 -5.92 -37.61
N GLY A 32 -3.04 -6.14 -37.51
CA GLY A 32 -2.46 -7.16 -36.64
C GLY A 32 -2.80 -6.92 -35.16
N MET A 33 -2.69 -5.70 -34.67
CA MET A 33 -3.02 -5.34 -33.30
C MET A 33 -4.51 -5.56 -32.98
N LEU A 34 -5.42 -5.10 -33.86
CA LEU A 34 -6.86 -5.29 -33.70
C LEU A 34 -7.22 -6.77 -33.71
N ASN A 35 -6.64 -7.56 -34.60
CA ASN A 35 -6.90 -8.99 -34.67
C ASN A 35 -6.34 -9.73 -33.44
N ALA A 36 -5.17 -9.39 -32.96
CA ALA A 36 -4.58 -9.99 -31.76
C ALA A 36 -5.43 -9.70 -30.51
N SER A 37 -5.77 -8.42 -30.26
CA SER A 37 -6.58 -8.01 -29.12
C SER A 37 -7.99 -8.60 -29.15
N TYR A 38 -8.62 -8.66 -30.32
CA TYR A 38 -9.91 -9.33 -30.52
C TYR A 38 -9.84 -10.83 -30.14
N ASN A 39 -8.81 -11.54 -30.60
CA ASN A 39 -8.62 -12.95 -30.28
C ASN A 39 -8.39 -13.21 -28.78
N LEU A 40 -7.68 -12.32 -28.07
CA LEU A 40 -7.51 -12.41 -26.63
C LEU A 40 -8.85 -12.25 -25.91
N GLN A 41 -9.63 -11.22 -26.27
CA GLN A 41 -10.93 -10.95 -25.67
C GLN A 41 -11.94 -12.07 -25.89
N LEU A 42 -11.99 -12.67 -27.10
CA LEU A 42 -12.84 -13.85 -27.37
C LEU A 42 -12.54 -15.04 -26.44
N ARG A 43 -11.35 -15.10 -25.89
CA ARG A 43 -10.89 -16.16 -24.98
C ARG A 43 -10.86 -15.74 -23.51
N ASN A 44 -11.38 -14.55 -23.19
CA ASN A 44 -11.31 -13.96 -21.86
C ASN A 44 -9.88 -13.89 -21.30
N LEU A 45 -8.90 -13.68 -22.17
CA LEU A 45 -7.52 -13.53 -21.78
C LEU A 45 -7.21 -12.06 -21.53
N LYS A 46 -6.67 -11.80 -20.37
CA LYS A 46 -6.23 -10.46 -19.98
C LYS A 46 -4.86 -10.16 -20.57
N ALA A 47 -4.70 -8.95 -21.09
CA ALA A 47 -3.41 -8.41 -21.52
C ALA A 47 -3.35 -6.92 -21.20
N TYR A 48 -2.17 -6.43 -20.85
CA TYR A 48 -1.90 -5.01 -20.84
C TYR A 48 -1.74 -4.54 -22.28
N ILE A 49 -2.45 -3.49 -22.62
CA ILE A 49 -2.34 -2.78 -23.89
C ILE A 49 -1.96 -1.35 -23.55
N PRO A 50 -0.77 -0.88 -23.95
CA PRO A 50 -0.35 0.51 -23.76
C PRO A 50 -1.35 1.51 -24.33
N GLU A 51 -1.30 2.76 -23.90
CA GLU A 51 -2.20 3.83 -24.37
C GLU A 51 -2.15 3.97 -25.90
N TYR A 52 -0.97 3.87 -26.47
CA TYR A 52 -0.79 3.69 -27.90
C TYR A 52 0.09 2.45 -28.17
N PRO A 53 -0.50 1.33 -28.63
CA PRO A 53 0.18 0.02 -28.63
C PRO A 53 0.96 -0.28 -29.91
N VAL A 54 1.37 0.73 -30.67
CA VAL A 54 2.13 0.59 -31.92
C VAL A 54 3.38 1.44 -31.84
N GLY A 55 4.55 0.86 -32.03
CA GLY A 55 5.80 1.63 -31.88
C GLY A 55 6.99 1.03 -32.61
N THR A 56 8.04 1.86 -32.73
CA THR A 56 9.39 1.43 -33.09
C THR A 56 9.97 0.53 -32.02
N PRO A 57 11.12 -0.14 -32.23
CA PRO A 57 11.75 -0.95 -31.18
C PRO A 57 12.04 -0.17 -29.89
N GLU A 58 12.44 1.10 -30.00
CA GLU A 58 12.73 1.98 -28.87
C GLU A 58 11.46 2.32 -28.10
N GLU A 59 10.38 2.70 -28.78
CA GLU A 59 9.08 2.99 -28.17
C GLU A 59 8.47 1.74 -27.52
N VAL A 60 8.64 0.57 -28.12
CA VAL A 60 8.21 -0.69 -27.50
C VAL A 60 9.03 -1.01 -26.25
N ALA A 61 10.31 -0.68 -26.21
CA ALA A 61 11.12 -0.84 -25.00
C ALA A 61 10.59 0.04 -23.84
N GLU A 62 10.21 1.29 -24.11
CA GLU A 62 9.55 2.16 -23.13
C GLU A 62 8.21 1.57 -22.63
N MET A 63 7.39 1.05 -23.55
CA MET A 63 6.15 0.35 -23.18
C MET A 63 6.42 -0.90 -22.30
N MET A 64 7.52 -1.60 -22.54
CA MET A 64 7.93 -2.73 -21.69
C MET A 64 8.33 -2.29 -20.29
N GLU A 65 9.04 -1.17 -20.15
CA GLU A 65 9.38 -0.59 -18.85
C GLU A 65 8.11 -0.21 -18.07
N GLU A 66 7.12 0.37 -18.71
CA GLU A 66 5.82 0.67 -18.11
C GLU A 66 5.07 -0.61 -17.67
N PHE A 67 5.25 -1.72 -18.39
CA PHE A 67 4.60 -2.99 -18.07
C PHE A 67 5.25 -3.73 -16.88
N VAL A 68 6.53 -3.54 -16.63
CA VAL A 68 7.26 -4.26 -15.55
C VAL A 68 6.58 -4.11 -14.18
N PRO A 69 6.23 -2.92 -13.68
CA PRO A 69 5.56 -2.77 -12.38
C PRO A 69 4.18 -3.44 -12.35
N ILE A 70 3.43 -3.41 -13.46
CA ILE A 70 2.14 -4.07 -13.60
C ILE A 70 2.31 -5.60 -13.50
N ALA A 71 3.25 -6.15 -14.26
CA ALA A 71 3.55 -7.57 -14.27
C ALA A 71 4.01 -8.07 -12.89
N ARG A 72 4.86 -7.30 -12.20
CA ARG A 72 5.36 -7.62 -10.86
C ARG A 72 4.22 -7.70 -9.84
N ALA A 73 3.27 -6.76 -9.85
CA ALA A 73 2.12 -6.79 -8.97
C ALA A 73 1.19 -7.99 -9.27
N VAL A 74 0.91 -8.27 -10.54
CA VAL A 74 0.04 -9.40 -10.94
C VAL A 74 0.65 -10.75 -10.56
N VAL A 75 1.96 -10.93 -10.76
CA VAL A 75 2.67 -12.14 -10.35
C VAL A 75 2.76 -12.24 -8.83
N GLY A 76 3.08 -11.12 -8.16
CA GLY A 76 3.17 -11.08 -6.70
C GLY A 76 1.89 -11.49 -6.00
N LEU A 77 0.74 -11.03 -6.47
CA LEU A 77 -0.57 -11.38 -5.89
C LEU A 77 -0.85 -12.88 -5.89
N LYS A 78 -0.44 -13.60 -6.94
CA LYS A 78 -0.61 -15.06 -7.02
C LYS A 78 0.26 -15.83 -6.00
N ASP A 79 1.31 -15.19 -5.51
CA ASP A 79 2.27 -15.76 -4.57
C ASP A 79 2.19 -15.14 -3.17
N LEU A 80 1.12 -14.38 -2.90
CA LEU A 80 0.91 -13.71 -1.61
C LEU A 80 0.11 -14.58 -0.65
N LYS A 81 0.56 -14.61 0.60
CA LYS A 81 -0.22 -15.04 1.77
C LYS A 81 -0.36 -13.87 2.74
N ILE A 82 -1.58 -13.60 3.19
CA ILE A 82 -1.84 -12.66 4.28
C ILE A 82 -2.12 -13.46 5.55
N ILE A 83 -1.32 -13.23 6.58
CA ILE A 83 -1.47 -13.82 7.90
C ILE A 83 -2.16 -12.80 8.80
N THR A 84 -3.28 -13.18 9.42
CA THR A 84 -4.00 -12.28 10.33
C THR A 84 -3.89 -12.75 11.76
N PHE A 85 -3.85 -11.78 12.69
CA PHE A 85 -3.96 -11.99 14.13
C PHE A 85 -5.09 -11.12 14.67
N GLY A 86 -6.28 -11.72 14.81
CA GLY A 86 -7.46 -10.95 15.15
C GLY A 86 -8.62 -11.81 15.59
N PRO A 87 -9.84 -11.32 15.51
CA PRO A 87 -10.46 -10.42 14.52
C PRO A 87 -10.17 -8.93 14.75
N ARG A 88 -10.59 -8.10 13.79
CA ARG A 88 -10.52 -6.63 13.92
C ARG A 88 -11.07 -6.16 15.27
N PRO A 89 -10.64 -5.02 15.79
CA PRO A 89 -11.28 -4.40 16.95
C PRO A 89 -12.79 -4.18 16.71
N GLN A 90 -13.59 -4.33 17.76
CA GLN A 90 -15.06 -4.40 17.63
C GLN A 90 -15.66 -3.20 16.89
N ASP A 91 -15.22 -1.99 17.21
CA ASP A 91 -15.79 -0.75 16.67
C ASP A 91 -15.18 -0.37 15.30
N PHE A 92 -14.18 -1.11 14.82
CA PHE A 92 -13.46 -0.81 13.58
C PHE A 92 -14.07 -1.50 12.36
N MET A 93 -15.34 -1.18 12.06
CA MET A 93 -16.07 -1.73 10.91
C MET A 93 -15.38 -1.47 9.58
N ALA A 94 -14.56 -0.40 9.49
CA ALA A 94 -13.74 -0.05 8.34
C ALA A 94 -12.78 -1.18 7.90
N CYS A 95 -12.37 -2.05 8.83
CA CYS A 95 -11.48 -3.19 8.58
C CYS A 95 -12.24 -4.52 8.38
N ASN A 96 -13.55 -4.47 8.17
CA ASN A 96 -14.33 -5.67 7.86
C ASN A 96 -14.08 -6.09 6.40
N ALA A 97 -13.57 -7.30 6.20
CA ALA A 97 -13.13 -7.76 4.89
C ALA A 97 -13.85 -9.04 4.45
N PRO A 98 -14.70 -8.97 3.41
CA PRO A 98 -15.18 -10.18 2.75
C PRO A 98 -14.02 -10.82 1.94
N ILE A 99 -13.64 -12.05 2.32
CA ILE A 99 -12.43 -12.71 1.81
C ILE A 99 -12.60 -13.35 0.43
N LYS A 100 -13.83 -13.46 -0.08
CA LYS A 100 -14.11 -14.11 -1.37
C LYS A 100 -13.26 -13.56 -2.53
N GLN A 101 -13.12 -12.23 -2.59
CA GLN A 101 -12.37 -11.61 -3.68
C GLN A 101 -10.85 -11.83 -3.56
N LEU A 102 -10.35 -12.03 -2.35
CA LEU A 102 -8.94 -12.37 -2.12
C LEU A 102 -8.60 -13.73 -2.73
N PHE A 103 -9.44 -14.74 -2.49
CA PHE A 103 -9.29 -16.04 -3.15
C PHE A 103 -9.41 -15.95 -4.67
N ASN A 104 -10.31 -15.12 -5.21
CA ASN A 104 -10.42 -14.88 -6.64
C ASN A 104 -9.14 -14.26 -7.25
N LEU A 105 -8.42 -13.46 -6.46
CA LEU A 105 -7.11 -12.88 -6.83
C LEU A 105 -5.95 -13.88 -6.67
N GLY A 106 -6.19 -15.05 -6.08
CA GLY A 106 -5.16 -16.05 -5.79
C GLY A 106 -4.41 -15.82 -4.48
N VAL A 107 -4.86 -14.84 -3.67
CA VAL A 107 -4.27 -14.53 -2.36
C VAL A 107 -4.74 -15.55 -1.33
N GLU A 108 -3.81 -16.12 -0.60
CA GLU A 108 -4.09 -17.02 0.53
C GLU A 108 -4.26 -16.21 1.82
N ILE A 109 -5.26 -16.58 2.62
CA ILE A 109 -5.49 -15.97 3.94
C ILE A 109 -5.34 -17.05 5.01
N GLU A 110 -4.57 -16.72 6.06
CA GLU A 110 -4.48 -17.51 7.28
C GLU A 110 -4.99 -16.71 8.45
N GLU A 111 -6.03 -17.19 9.12
CA GLU A 111 -6.67 -16.49 10.23
C GLU A 111 -6.24 -17.13 11.56
N ASN A 112 -5.58 -16.34 12.40
CA ASN A 112 -5.12 -16.71 13.74
C ASN A 112 -5.73 -15.76 14.78
N SER A 113 -5.77 -16.22 16.02
CA SER A 113 -6.19 -15.39 17.14
C SER A 113 -5.00 -14.64 17.78
N GLU A 114 -5.30 -13.60 18.56
CA GLU A 114 -4.29 -12.95 19.40
C GLU A 114 -3.68 -13.90 20.44
N LEU A 115 -4.40 -14.96 20.84
CA LEU A 115 -3.90 -15.96 21.79
C LEU A 115 -2.80 -16.83 21.17
N ASP A 116 -2.94 -17.19 19.88
CA ASP A 116 -1.91 -17.95 19.17
C ASP A 116 -0.62 -17.13 19.08
N LEU A 117 -0.75 -15.83 18.78
CA LEU A 117 0.38 -14.91 18.75
C LEU A 117 1.01 -14.73 20.14
N PHE A 118 0.20 -14.64 21.17
CA PHE A 118 0.66 -14.48 22.57
C PHE A 118 1.44 -15.72 23.05
N GLU A 119 0.94 -16.91 22.74
CA GLU A 119 1.66 -18.15 23.02
C GLU A 119 2.99 -18.23 22.28
N ALA A 120 2.98 -17.88 20.99
CA ALA A 120 4.21 -17.85 20.19
C ALA A 120 5.22 -16.84 20.73
N PHE A 121 4.77 -15.66 21.18
CA PHE A 121 5.63 -14.66 21.80
C PHE A 121 6.34 -15.20 23.03
N HIS A 122 5.65 -15.93 23.91
CA HIS A 122 6.25 -16.53 25.10
C HIS A 122 7.19 -17.70 24.80
N LYS A 123 7.05 -18.38 23.66
CA LYS A 123 8.04 -19.38 23.22
C LYS A 123 9.41 -18.78 22.91
N HIS A 124 9.48 -17.46 22.71
CA HIS A 124 10.72 -16.72 22.52
C HIS A 124 11.26 -16.07 23.80
N ASP A 125 10.72 -16.41 24.97
CA ASP A 125 11.25 -15.92 26.26
C ASP A 125 12.71 -16.37 26.40
N GLY A 126 13.63 -15.38 26.46
CA GLY A 126 15.08 -15.65 26.58
C GLY A 126 15.74 -16.14 25.29
N ASP A 127 15.15 -15.94 24.12
CA ASP A 127 15.75 -16.30 22.83
C ASP A 127 17.13 -15.62 22.67
N GLU A 128 18.15 -16.41 22.33
CA GLU A 128 19.53 -15.95 22.21
C GLU A 128 19.75 -14.90 21.11
N ARG A 129 18.83 -14.76 20.16
CA ARG A 129 18.88 -13.78 19.07
C ARG A 129 18.45 -12.37 19.52
N ILE A 130 17.74 -12.24 20.64
CA ILE A 130 17.21 -10.94 21.13
C ILE A 130 18.31 -9.87 21.23
N PRO A 131 19.49 -10.10 21.81
CA PRO A 131 20.51 -9.07 21.91
C PRO A 131 20.99 -8.52 20.57
N ALA A 132 21.06 -9.35 19.53
CA ALA A 132 21.46 -8.93 18.20
C ALA A 132 20.39 -8.04 17.54
N VAL A 133 19.10 -8.37 17.71
CA VAL A 133 17.99 -7.56 17.20
C VAL A 133 17.90 -6.23 17.96
N VAL A 134 18.13 -6.22 19.28
CA VAL A 134 18.20 -4.99 20.08
C VAL A 134 19.29 -4.06 19.57
N ALA A 135 20.49 -4.58 19.32
CA ALA A 135 21.60 -3.77 18.79
C ALA A 135 21.29 -3.17 17.42
N ASP A 136 20.57 -3.92 16.56
CA ASP A 136 20.10 -3.41 15.26
C ASP A 136 19.03 -2.31 15.43
N MET A 137 18.11 -2.49 16.38
CA MET A 137 17.10 -1.48 16.72
C MET A 137 17.75 -0.18 17.28
N GLU A 138 18.73 -0.32 18.16
CA GLU A 138 19.49 0.82 18.70
C GLU A 138 20.19 1.62 17.60
N LYS A 139 20.82 0.90 16.66
CA LYS A 139 21.48 1.52 15.51
C LYS A 139 20.47 2.23 14.59
N GLU A 140 19.31 1.64 14.35
CA GLU A 140 18.27 2.25 13.52
C GLU A 140 17.69 3.52 14.14
N LEU A 141 17.41 3.47 15.43
CA LEU A 141 16.82 4.61 16.17
C LEU A 141 17.82 5.73 16.46
N GLY A 142 19.11 5.41 16.68
CA GLY A 142 20.13 6.38 17.01
C GLY A 142 19.70 7.31 18.17
N ASP A 143 19.78 8.61 17.97
CA ASP A 143 19.37 9.62 18.96
C ASP A 143 17.86 9.61 19.28
N GLY A 144 17.06 8.97 18.44
CA GLY A 144 15.62 8.77 18.66
C GLY A 144 15.27 7.64 19.63
N ASN A 145 16.25 6.91 20.17
CA ASN A 145 16.05 5.81 21.11
C ASN A 145 15.72 6.33 22.53
N ASN A 146 14.53 6.89 22.71
CA ASN A 146 14.11 7.48 23.99
C ASN A 146 13.53 6.47 24.98
N LYS A 147 13.32 5.22 24.58
CA LYS A 147 12.73 4.15 25.41
C LYS A 147 13.52 2.85 25.27
N PRO A 148 14.83 2.82 25.61
CA PRO A 148 15.69 1.65 25.37
C PRO A 148 15.27 0.41 26.15
N THR A 149 14.59 0.57 27.28
CA THR A 149 14.17 -0.53 28.16
C THR A 149 13.10 -1.43 27.54
N ILE A 150 12.36 -0.97 26.52
CA ILE A 150 11.33 -1.75 25.85
C ILE A 150 11.88 -2.60 24.71
N LEU A 151 13.09 -2.26 24.18
CA LEU A 151 13.65 -2.91 23.00
C LEU A 151 13.76 -4.44 23.09
N PRO A 152 14.14 -5.04 24.24
CA PRO A 152 14.16 -6.51 24.33
C PRO A 152 12.81 -7.18 24.06
N LYS A 153 11.70 -6.58 24.52
CA LYS A 153 10.34 -7.09 24.23
C LYS A 153 9.96 -6.88 22.78
N LEU A 154 10.31 -5.75 22.19
CA LEU A 154 10.07 -5.48 20.78
C LEU A 154 10.89 -6.42 19.88
N ALA A 155 12.15 -6.71 20.25
CA ALA A 155 13.00 -7.66 19.56
C ALA A 155 12.44 -9.10 19.64
N GLN A 156 11.97 -9.51 20.80
CA GLN A 156 11.26 -10.78 20.98
C GLN A 156 10.04 -10.87 20.06
N TYR A 157 9.24 -9.80 19.99
CA TYR A 157 8.06 -9.75 19.13
C TYR A 157 8.41 -9.80 17.63
N GLU A 158 9.47 -9.09 17.21
CA GLU A 158 9.97 -9.17 15.84
C GLU A 158 10.37 -10.59 15.47
N LEU A 159 11.14 -11.26 16.32
CA LEU A 159 11.52 -12.66 16.13
C LEU A 159 10.31 -13.59 16.05
N THR A 160 9.32 -13.37 16.92
CA THR A 160 8.07 -14.13 16.91
C THR A 160 7.36 -14.04 15.56
N LEU A 161 7.22 -12.84 15.02
CA LEU A 161 6.56 -12.64 13.72
C LEU A 161 7.36 -13.23 12.56
N LEU A 162 8.68 -13.08 12.57
CA LEU A 162 9.55 -13.63 11.52
C LEU A 162 9.55 -15.16 11.52
N ASP A 163 9.63 -15.78 12.68
CA ASP A 163 9.58 -17.25 12.78
C ASP A 163 8.19 -17.79 12.45
N TRP A 164 7.12 -17.05 12.81
CA TRP A 164 5.77 -17.39 12.39
C TRP A 164 5.63 -17.38 10.88
N ILE A 165 6.13 -16.32 10.22
CA ILE A 165 6.12 -16.22 8.76
C ILE A 165 6.82 -17.44 8.15
N GLU A 166 8.03 -17.75 8.58
CA GLU A 166 8.79 -18.89 8.03
C GLU A 166 8.09 -20.23 8.22
N ALA A 167 7.45 -20.45 9.36
CA ALA A 167 6.72 -21.67 9.65
C ALA A 167 5.41 -21.80 8.87
N HIS A 168 4.77 -20.68 8.51
CA HIS A 168 3.41 -20.66 7.99
C HIS A 168 3.29 -20.20 6.53
N LYS A 169 4.34 -19.64 5.93
CA LYS A 169 4.27 -19.15 4.52
C LYS A 169 3.95 -20.25 3.50
N GLY A 170 4.24 -21.51 3.82
CA GLY A 170 4.01 -22.65 2.94
C GLY A 170 4.83 -22.53 1.66
N SER A 171 4.16 -22.69 0.51
CA SER A 171 4.78 -22.52 -0.82
C SER A 171 4.77 -21.07 -1.33
N ARG A 172 4.20 -20.16 -0.57
CA ARG A 172 4.09 -18.75 -0.98
C ARG A 172 5.42 -18.02 -0.84
N LYS A 173 5.71 -17.18 -1.82
CA LYS A 173 6.96 -16.39 -1.85
C LYS A 173 6.85 -15.15 -0.98
N TYR A 174 5.67 -14.54 -0.92
CA TYR A 174 5.43 -13.29 -0.21
C TYR A 174 4.44 -13.48 0.94
N VAL A 175 4.71 -12.80 2.04
CA VAL A 175 3.82 -12.74 3.20
C VAL A 175 3.59 -11.29 3.58
N ALA A 176 2.37 -10.99 3.99
CA ALA A 176 2.00 -9.74 4.62
C ALA A 176 1.18 -10.04 5.89
N ILE A 177 1.15 -9.14 6.85
CA ILE A 177 0.51 -9.34 8.14
C ILE A 177 -0.59 -8.30 8.35
N ALA A 178 -1.75 -8.73 8.84
CA ALA A 178 -2.78 -7.84 9.35
C ALA A 178 -3.02 -8.15 10.83
N GLY A 179 -2.53 -7.26 11.71
CA GLY A 179 -2.46 -7.49 13.15
C GLY A 179 -3.39 -6.61 13.96
N LYS A 180 -3.98 -7.13 15.02
CA LYS A 180 -4.77 -6.36 15.98
C LYS A 180 -3.86 -5.79 17.05
N CYS A 181 -3.84 -4.46 17.19
CA CYS A 181 -2.95 -3.75 18.10
C CYS A 181 -3.67 -3.18 19.35
N TRP A 182 -4.99 -3.34 19.45
CA TRP A 182 -5.83 -2.91 20.59
C TRP A 182 -7.16 -3.67 20.60
N PRO A 183 -7.97 -3.69 21.71
CA PRO A 183 -7.72 -2.99 22.99
C PRO A 183 -6.93 -3.81 24.01
N ALA A 184 -6.75 -5.12 23.83
CA ALA A 184 -6.12 -5.98 24.83
C ALA A 184 -4.60 -6.15 24.64
N PHE A 185 -4.08 -5.83 23.47
CA PHE A 185 -2.66 -6.07 23.11
C PHE A 185 -1.71 -5.47 24.14
N GLN A 186 -1.87 -4.20 24.49
CA GLN A 186 -0.99 -3.48 25.40
C GLN A 186 -0.89 -4.11 26.79
N THR A 187 -2.02 -4.54 27.32
CA THR A 187 -2.08 -5.12 28.67
C THR A 187 -1.55 -6.56 28.72
N GLN A 188 -1.60 -7.27 27.61
CA GLN A 188 -1.11 -8.65 27.51
C GLN A 188 0.37 -8.71 27.17
N PHE A 189 0.82 -7.98 26.16
CA PHE A 189 2.22 -7.97 25.72
C PHE A 189 3.09 -6.97 26.49
N GLY A 190 2.50 -5.92 27.05
CA GLY A 190 3.16 -4.88 27.82
C GLY A 190 3.89 -3.84 26.96
N PHE A 191 3.46 -3.67 25.68
CA PHE A 191 3.95 -2.67 24.73
C PHE A 191 2.95 -2.47 23.60
N VAL A 192 3.22 -1.55 22.65
CA VAL A 192 2.50 -1.42 21.38
C VAL A 192 3.36 -1.89 20.21
N PRO A 193 2.80 -2.55 19.18
CA PRO A 193 3.58 -3.22 18.13
C PRO A 193 4.09 -2.27 17.03
N CYS A 194 3.74 -1.00 17.06
CA CYS A 194 3.89 -0.06 15.95
C CYS A 194 5.31 -0.01 15.37
N TYR A 195 6.35 0.07 16.21
CA TYR A 195 7.74 0.11 15.74
C TYR A 195 8.17 -1.20 15.06
N VAL A 196 7.77 -2.34 15.58
CA VAL A 196 8.05 -3.63 14.93
C VAL A 196 7.35 -3.72 13.58
N ASN A 197 6.09 -3.28 13.50
CA ASN A 197 5.36 -3.19 12.23
C ASN A 197 6.10 -2.29 11.22
N SER A 198 6.59 -1.12 11.67
CA SER A 198 7.43 -0.21 10.89
C SER A 198 8.68 -0.89 10.33
N ARG A 199 9.37 -1.70 11.14
CA ARG A 199 10.57 -2.43 10.73
C ARG A 199 10.28 -3.51 9.68
N LEU A 200 9.21 -4.28 9.85
CA LEU A 200 8.81 -5.30 8.87
C LEU A 200 8.39 -4.66 7.55
N THR A 201 7.58 -3.60 7.60
CA THR A 201 7.22 -2.79 6.42
C THR A 201 8.47 -2.26 5.71
N GLY A 202 9.46 -1.77 6.48
CA GLY A 202 10.75 -1.31 5.97
C GLY A 202 11.63 -2.39 5.31
N ARG A 203 11.27 -3.66 5.48
CA ARG A 203 11.91 -4.85 4.86
C ARG A 203 11.07 -5.46 3.74
N GLY A 204 10.00 -4.79 3.32
CA GLY A 204 9.10 -5.26 2.26
C GLY A 204 8.10 -6.33 2.71
N ILE A 205 7.87 -6.45 4.02
CA ILE A 205 6.80 -7.25 4.61
C ILE A 205 5.71 -6.29 5.11
N PRO A 206 4.67 -6.00 4.34
CA PRO A 206 3.61 -5.10 4.76
C PRO A 206 2.94 -5.57 6.05
N VAL A 207 2.72 -4.64 6.97
CA VAL A 207 2.00 -4.91 8.23
C VAL A 207 0.95 -3.84 8.45
N SER A 208 -0.32 -4.19 8.26
CA SER A 208 -1.45 -3.31 8.55
C SER A 208 -1.94 -3.45 9.97
N CYS A 209 -2.40 -2.36 10.56
CA CYS A 209 -3.06 -2.34 11.86
C CYS A 209 -4.54 -2.72 11.76
N GLU A 210 -5.17 -2.97 12.91
CA GLU A 210 -6.61 -3.23 13.10
C GLU A 210 -7.15 -4.39 12.27
N VAL A 211 -6.26 -5.30 11.84
CA VAL A 211 -6.59 -6.43 10.94
C VAL A 211 -7.20 -5.94 9.62
N ASP A 212 -6.67 -4.83 9.09
CA ASP A 212 -7.10 -4.31 7.79
C ASP A 212 -6.48 -5.12 6.64
N ILE A 213 -7.15 -6.22 6.28
CA ILE A 213 -6.68 -7.16 5.25
C ILE A 213 -6.55 -6.47 3.88
N TYR A 214 -7.51 -5.61 3.51
CA TYR A 214 -7.44 -4.88 2.24
C TYR A 214 -6.45 -3.72 2.27
N GLY A 215 -6.19 -3.13 3.44
CA GLY A 215 -5.07 -2.21 3.63
C GLY A 215 -3.74 -2.91 3.38
N CYS A 216 -3.55 -4.07 4.02
CA CYS A 216 -2.38 -4.92 3.83
C CYS A 216 -2.17 -5.35 2.38
N LEU A 217 -3.25 -5.76 1.70
CA LEU A 217 -3.24 -6.08 0.27
C LEU A 217 -2.82 -4.88 -0.59
N SER A 218 -3.34 -3.69 -0.25
CA SER A 218 -2.99 -2.45 -0.96
C SER A 218 -1.53 -2.10 -0.78
N GLU A 219 -1.00 -2.15 0.45
CA GLU A 219 0.44 -1.96 0.71
C GLU A 219 1.29 -2.92 -0.12
N PHE A 220 0.91 -4.21 -0.19
CA PHE A 220 1.64 -5.20 -0.98
C PHE A 220 1.62 -4.88 -2.48
N ILE A 221 0.46 -4.52 -3.04
CA ILE A 221 0.36 -4.10 -4.44
C ILE A 221 1.26 -2.91 -4.72
N GLY A 222 1.22 -1.90 -3.84
CA GLY A 222 2.08 -0.72 -3.94
C GLY A 222 3.56 -1.05 -3.87
N THR A 223 3.96 -1.93 -2.96
CA THR A 223 5.34 -2.42 -2.85
C THR A 223 5.79 -3.10 -4.14
N CYS A 224 4.93 -3.92 -4.76
CA CYS A 224 5.22 -4.54 -6.05
C CYS A 224 5.34 -3.51 -7.18
N VAL A 225 4.49 -2.48 -7.20
CA VAL A 225 4.49 -1.45 -8.25
C VAL A 225 5.69 -0.53 -8.11
N SER A 226 5.93 0.01 -6.90
CA SER A 226 6.98 0.99 -6.66
C SER A 226 8.38 0.38 -6.53
N ASP A 227 8.48 -0.91 -6.22
CA ASP A 227 9.73 -1.57 -5.79
C ASP A 227 10.36 -0.88 -4.57
N ASP A 228 9.54 -0.31 -3.71
CA ASP A 228 9.93 0.48 -2.56
C ASP A 228 8.93 0.29 -1.40
N ILE A 229 9.25 0.89 -0.27
CA ILE A 229 8.44 0.87 0.95
C ILE A 229 7.12 1.60 0.71
N VAL A 230 6.03 0.97 1.10
CA VAL A 230 4.67 1.54 1.12
C VAL A 230 4.17 1.52 2.57
N THR A 231 3.37 2.49 2.95
CA THR A 231 2.79 2.57 4.31
C THR A 231 1.28 2.70 4.26
N LEU A 232 0.61 2.28 5.33
CA LEU A 232 -0.82 2.51 5.53
C LEU A 232 -1.01 3.74 6.41
N LEU A 233 -1.86 4.67 5.99
CA LEU A 233 -2.19 5.89 6.74
C LEU A 233 -3.69 6.16 6.74
N ASP A 234 -4.15 6.87 7.78
CA ASP A 234 -5.49 7.41 7.86
C ASP A 234 -5.61 8.72 7.08
N ILE A 235 -6.69 8.93 6.37
CA ILE A 235 -7.19 10.28 6.10
C ILE A 235 -7.77 10.77 7.43
N ASN A 236 -6.92 11.40 8.25
CA ASN A 236 -7.24 11.58 9.65
C ASN A 236 -8.07 12.84 9.90
N ASN A 237 -7.53 14.01 9.60
CA ASN A 237 -8.21 15.28 9.84
C ASN A 237 -7.80 16.37 8.85
N THR A 238 -8.59 17.42 8.80
CA THR A 238 -8.22 18.63 8.07
C THR A 238 -6.99 19.28 8.70
N VAL A 239 -6.22 20.01 7.88
CA VAL A 239 -5.14 20.85 8.42
C VAL A 239 -5.77 22.01 9.22
N PRO A 240 -5.34 22.26 10.48
CA PRO A 240 -5.81 23.39 11.27
C PRO A 240 -5.64 24.70 10.53
N TYR A 241 -6.63 25.60 10.59
CA TYR A 241 -6.62 26.87 9.84
C TYR A 241 -5.45 27.78 10.15
N ASP A 242 -4.97 27.81 11.40
CA ASP A 242 -3.80 28.58 11.78
C ASP A 242 -2.53 28.06 11.10
N LEU A 243 -2.36 26.75 11.05
CA LEU A 243 -1.27 26.09 10.35
C LEU A 243 -1.35 26.31 8.84
N TYR A 244 -2.53 26.10 8.24
CA TYR A 244 -2.76 26.33 6.83
C TYR A 244 -2.44 27.80 6.44
N ASN A 245 -3.01 28.77 7.17
CA ASN A 245 -2.82 30.18 6.85
C ASN A 245 -1.38 30.66 7.00
N LYS A 246 -0.62 30.07 7.95
CA LYS A 246 0.76 30.46 8.22
C LYS A 246 1.77 29.79 7.31
N ASP A 247 1.58 28.50 7.07
CA ASP A 247 2.65 27.65 6.54
C ASP A 247 2.35 27.07 5.15
N ILE A 248 1.10 27.20 4.63
CA ILE A 248 0.70 26.60 3.36
C ILE A 248 0.15 27.63 2.35
N LYS A 249 -0.87 28.38 2.73
CA LYS A 249 -1.71 29.21 1.86
C LYS A 249 -0.98 30.05 0.81
N ASP A 250 0.10 30.73 1.19
CA ASP A 250 0.82 31.65 0.30
C ASP A 250 2.16 31.06 -0.20
N LYS A 251 2.40 29.74 0.08
CA LYS A 251 3.65 29.06 -0.25
C LYS A 251 3.47 27.93 -1.25
N TYR A 252 2.25 27.37 -1.33
CA TYR A 252 1.92 26.23 -2.17
C TYR A 252 0.59 26.50 -2.91
N ASP A 253 0.45 25.96 -4.09
CA ASP A 253 -0.76 26.13 -4.92
C ASP A 253 -1.83 25.09 -4.54
N TYR A 254 -2.22 25.08 -3.26
CA TYR A 254 -3.27 24.22 -2.73
C TYR A 254 -4.25 25.01 -1.89
N SER A 255 -5.54 24.79 -2.11
CA SER A 255 -6.58 25.30 -1.23
C SER A 255 -6.61 24.53 0.11
N SER A 256 -7.26 25.09 1.11
CA SER A 256 -7.46 24.42 2.40
C SER A 256 -8.25 23.11 2.29
N THR A 257 -8.92 22.89 1.18
CA THR A 257 -9.70 21.66 0.91
C THR A 257 -8.93 20.63 0.08
N ASP A 258 -7.72 20.96 -0.36
CA ASP A 258 -6.83 20.03 -1.06
C ASP A 258 -5.81 19.37 -0.11
N VAL A 259 -5.74 19.86 1.13
CA VAL A 259 -4.78 19.37 2.13
C VAL A 259 -5.47 18.68 3.31
N PHE A 260 -4.84 17.63 3.82
CA PHE A 260 -5.27 16.92 5.02
C PHE A 260 -4.08 16.40 5.81
N MET A 261 -4.29 16.01 7.05
CA MET A 261 -3.28 15.33 7.85
C MET A 261 -3.44 13.82 7.66
N GLY A 262 -2.45 13.18 7.03
CA GLY A 262 -2.32 11.74 6.96
C GLY A 262 -1.58 11.24 8.20
N PHE A 263 -2.16 10.28 8.91
CA PHE A 263 -1.69 9.87 10.23
C PHE A 263 -1.75 8.34 10.40
N HIS A 264 -0.80 7.80 11.12
CA HIS A 264 -0.94 6.51 11.80
C HIS A 264 -0.12 6.49 13.10
N CYS A 265 -0.39 5.51 13.96
CA CYS A 265 0.25 5.43 15.28
C CYS A 265 1.78 5.24 15.25
N GLY A 266 2.39 4.86 14.10
CA GLY A 266 3.84 4.70 13.97
C GLY A 266 4.28 3.41 13.30
N ASN A 267 3.49 2.84 12.39
CA ASN A 267 3.88 1.71 11.54
C ASN A 267 4.55 2.12 10.23
N THR A 268 4.66 3.43 9.95
CA THR A 268 5.49 3.91 8.83
C THR A 268 6.97 3.62 9.11
N SER A 269 7.66 3.07 8.11
CA SER A 269 9.10 2.78 8.24
C SER A 269 9.92 4.03 8.56
N SER A 270 10.89 3.90 9.46
CA SER A 270 11.88 4.95 9.78
C SER A 270 12.54 5.55 8.54
N LYS A 271 12.71 4.76 7.47
CA LYS A 271 13.28 5.20 6.18
C LYS A 271 12.40 6.18 5.42
N LYS A 272 11.13 6.31 5.78
CA LYS A 272 10.14 7.22 5.16
C LYS A 272 9.70 8.33 6.11
N LEU A 273 10.44 8.53 7.17
CA LEU A 273 10.30 9.64 8.12
C LEU A 273 11.47 10.60 8.02
N SER A 274 11.22 11.91 8.10
CA SER A 274 12.28 12.96 8.15
C SER A 274 13.10 12.88 9.43
N PHE A 275 12.48 12.45 10.52
CA PHE A 275 13.10 12.08 11.79
C PHE A 275 12.23 11.01 12.44
N CYS A 276 12.79 10.27 13.39
CA CYS A 276 12.01 9.31 14.15
C CYS A 276 12.42 9.29 15.63
N GLN A 277 11.44 9.07 16.48
CA GLN A 277 11.62 8.94 17.93
C GLN A 277 10.75 7.82 18.49
N MET A 278 11.35 6.96 19.32
CA MET A 278 10.59 5.98 20.09
C MET A 278 9.81 6.68 21.21
N LYS A 279 8.51 6.50 21.22
CA LYS A 279 7.58 7.10 22.17
C LYS A 279 6.61 6.10 22.78
N TYR A 280 5.72 6.60 23.63
CA TYR A 280 4.49 5.92 24.01
C TYR A 280 3.33 6.38 23.11
N GLN A 281 2.40 5.49 22.85
CA GLN A 281 1.25 5.78 22.00
C GLN A 281 0.25 6.66 22.76
N LEU A 282 0.16 7.92 22.36
CA LEU A 282 -0.55 8.97 23.12
C LEU A 282 -2.06 8.71 23.24
N ILE A 283 -2.70 8.10 22.23
CA ILE A 283 -4.13 7.81 22.28
C ILE A 283 -4.42 6.78 23.37
N MET A 284 -3.62 5.70 23.42
CA MET A 284 -3.78 4.62 24.40
C MET A 284 -3.38 5.07 25.81
N ALA A 285 -2.37 5.92 25.94
CA ALA A 285 -1.92 6.45 27.23
C ALA A 285 -2.94 7.36 27.92
N ARG A 286 -4.06 7.71 27.26
CA ARG A 286 -5.20 8.38 27.90
C ARG A 286 -5.97 7.47 28.86
N SER A 287 -5.90 6.16 28.66
CA SER A 287 -6.67 5.17 29.43
C SER A 287 -5.81 4.04 30.00
N LEU A 288 -4.58 3.90 29.57
CA LEU A 288 -3.64 2.87 30.01
C LEU A 288 -2.35 3.49 30.56
N PRO A 289 -1.63 2.80 31.44
CA PRO A 289 -0.32 3.26 31.91
C PRO A 289 0.70 3.46 30.76
N GLU A 290 1.58 4.45 30.89
CA GLU A 290 2.61 4.72 29.89
C GLU A 290 3.49 3.49 29.62
N GLU A 291 3.80 2.72 30.64
CA GLU A 291 4.70 1.56 30.60
C GLU A 291 4.24 0.49 29.61
N VAL A 292 2.93 0.32 29.41
CA VAL A 292 2.35 -0.67 28.49
C VAL A 292 2.02 -0.07 27.11
N THR A 293 2.22 1.23 26.92
CA THR A 293 1.94 1.94 25.66
C THR A 293 3.20 2.37 24.91
N GLN A 294 4.39 1.98 25.37
CA GLN A 294 5.66 2.23 24.68
C GLN A 294 5.82 1.34 23.46
N GLY A 295 6.57 1.77 22.45
CA GLY A 295 6.87 1.01 21.26
C GLY A 295 6.26 1.59 19.98
N THR A 296 5.78 2.84 20.01
CA THR A 296 5.41 3.58 18.82
C THR A 296 6.58 4.40 18.28
N LEU A 297 6.59 4.62 16.97
CA LEU A 297 7.58 5.45 16.28
C LEU A 297 6.89 6.77 15.85
N GLU A 298 7.31 7.87 16.42
CA GLU A 298 6.84 9.21 16.01
C GLU A 298 7.81 9.86 15.03
N GLY A 299 7.28 10.55 14.03
CA GLY A 299 8.04 11.34 13.08
C GLY A 299 7.18 11.96 11.99
N ASP A 300 7.69 13.01 11.36
CA ASP A 300 7.04 13.58 10.18
C ASP A 300 7.32 12.71 8.96
N ILE A 301 6.28 12.37 8.20
CA ILE A 301 6.40 11.66 6.91
C ILE A 301 7.30 12.49 6.00
N ALA A 302 8.27 11.83 5.36
CA ALA A 302 9.22 12.49 4.46
C ALA A 302 8.48 13.19 3.31
N PRO A 303 8.78 14.48 3.05
CA PRO A 303 8.14 15.25 1.99
C PRO A 303 8.53 14.72 0.59
N GLY A 304 7.64 14.94 -0.36
CA GLY A 304 7.83 14.56 -1.76
C GLY A 304 6.57 13.96 -2.38
N ASP A 305 6.70 13.58 -3.64
CA ASP A 305 5.62 12.99 -4.40
C ASP A 305 5.11 11.69 -3.78
N ILE A 306 3.79 11.50 -3.82
CA ILE A 306 3.14 10.27 -3.35
C ILE A 306 2.01 9.84 -4.28
N THR A 307 1.67 8.58 -4.19
CA THR A 307 0.39 8.06 -4.66
C THR A 307 -0.37 7.46 -3.49
N PHE A 308 -1.56 7.99 -3.22
CA PHE A 308 -2.49 7.51 -2.21
C PHE A 308 -3.54 6.63 -2.87
N PHE A 309 -3.70 5.38 -2.41
CA PHE A 309 -4.53 4.41 -3.11
C PHE A 309 -5.07 3.33 -2.19
N ARG A 310 -6.10 2.64 -2.64
CA ARG A 310 -6.64 1.46 -1.97
C ARG A 310 -7.38 0.55 -2.95
N LEU A 311 -7.23 -0.74 -2.76
CA LEU A 311 -8.11 -1.79 -3.31
C LEU A 311 -8.94 -2.34 -2.16
N GLN A 312 -10.22 -2.58 -2.39
CA GLN A 312 -11.08 -3.24 -1.41
C GLN A 312 -12.27 -3.96 -2.03
N SER A 313 -12.97 -4.74 -1.22
CA SER A 313 -14.31 -5.23 -1.47
C SER A 313 -15.17 -5.00 -0.23
N THR A 314 -16.45 -4.84 -0.43
CA THR A 314 -17.45 -4.66 0.62
C THR A 314 -18.45 -5.83 0.64
N ALA A 315 -19.55 -5.70 1.38
CA ALA A 315 -20.57 -6.75 1.55
C ALA A 315 -21.19 -7.23 0.21
N ASP A 316 -21.15 -6.43 -0.84
CA ASP A 316 -21.63 -6.80 -2.18
C ASP A 316 -20.64 -7.66 -2.97
N ASN A 317 -19.44 -7.89 -2.45
CA ASN A 317 -18.34 -8.61 -3.08
C ASN A 317 -17.85 -7.99 -4.41
N ILE A 318 -18.03 -6.69 -4.62
CA ILE A 318 -17.47 -5.97 -5.76
C ILE A 318 -16.08 -5.44 -5.39
N LEU A 319 -15.09 -5.67 -6.25
CA LEU A 319 -13.78 -5.03 -6.12
C LEU A 319 -13.90 -3.57 -6.54
N ARG A 320 -13.41 -2.68 -5.67
CA ARG A 320 -13.32 -1.24 -5.89
C ARG A 320 -11.91 -0.76 -5.58
N ALA A 321 -11.49 0.28 -6.28
CA ALA A 321 -10.21 0.90 -6.02
C ALA A 321 -10.29 2.41 -6.12
N TYR A 322 -9.34 3.09 -5.50
CA TYR A 322 -9.04 4.47 -5.83
C TYR A 322 -7.55 4.70 -5.98
N VAL A 323 -7.21 5.73 -6.74
CA VAL A 323 -5.83 6.18 -6.95
C VAL A 323 -5.80 7.70 -6.97
N ALA A 324 -4.89 8.31 -6.22
CA ALA A 324 -4.70 9.76 -6.20
C ALA A 324 -3.20 10.08 -6.13
N ASN A 325 -2.69 10.77 -7.14
CA ASN A 325 -1.37 11.37 -7.09
C ASN A 325 -1.42 12.68 -6.29
N GLY A 326 -0.40 12.92 -5.51
CA GLY A 326 -0.25 14.11 -4.70
C GLY A 326 1.16 14.22 -4.14
N GLU A 327 1.33 14.96 -3.07
CA GLU A 327 2.60 15.11 -2.38
C GLU A 327 2.44 15.25 -0.87
N VAL A 328 3.51 14.99 -0.13
CA VAL A 328 3.66 15.36 1.28
C VAL A 328 4.40 16.69 1.33
N LEU A 329 3.79 17.70 1.96
CA LEU A 329 4.39 19.02 2.09
C LEU A 329 5.46 19.05 3.19
N PRO A 330 6.58 19.76 3.00
CA PRO A 330 7.62 19.93 4.03
C PRO A 330 7.21 20.94 5.11
N VAL A 331 6.09 20.67 5.76
CA VAL A 331 5.49 21.50 6.79
C VAL A 331 5.38 20.70 8.09
N ALA A 332 5.94 21.22 9.18
CA ALA A 332 5.91 20.57 10.48
C ALA A 332 4.47 20.41 10.99
N THR A 333 4.09 19.19 11.32
CA THR A 333 2.71 18.84 11.70
C THR A 333 2.32 19.33 13.11
N ARG A 334 3.30 19.49 14.00
CA ARG A 334 3.12 19.86 15.42
C ARG A 334 2.20 18.91 16.17
N SER A 335 2.22 17.62 15.78
CA SER A 335 1.36 16.59 16.35
C SER A 335 2.21 15.38 16.78
N PHE A 336 1.60 14.22 16.87
CA PHE A 336 2.21 12.97 17.35
C PHE A 336 1.93 11.84 16.32
N GLY A 337 2.61 10.70 16.50
CA GLY A 337 2.53 9.55 15.60
C GLY A 337 3.40 9.72 14.35
N ALA A 338 3.28 8.82 13.40
CA ALA A 338 3.79 9.00 12.06
C ALA A 338 2.76 9.82 11.26
N ILE A 339 3.10 11.06 10.94
CA ILE A 339 2.13 12.05 10.46
C ILE A 339 2.74 12.95 9.40
N GLY A 340 1.93 13.40 8.43
CA GLY A 340 2.34 14.35 7.40
C GLY A 340 1.19 15.24 6.96
N ILE A 341 1.51 16.34 6.30
CA ILE A 341 0.53 17.16 5.59
C ILE A 341 0.54 16.75 4.14
N PHE A 342 -0.54 16.10 3.74
CA PHE A 342 -0.77 15.61 2.39
C PHE A 342 -1.52 16.65 1.58
N ALA A 343 -1.07 16.88 0.38
CA ALA A 343 -1.74 17.69 -0.63
C ALA A 343 -2.14 16.80 -1.80
N ILE A 344 -3.44 16.70 -2.05
CA ILE A 344 -3.99 15.95 -3.17
C ILE A 344 -4.87 16.90 -4.00
N PRO A 345 -4.52 17.19 -5.25
CA PRO A 345 -5.36 18.01 -6.11
C PRO A 345 -6.78 17.47 -6.20
N GLU A 346 -7.77 18.37 -6.16
CA GLU A 346 -9.20 18.02 -6.19
C GLU A 346 -9.68 17.19 -4.97
N MET A 347 -8.97 17.22 -3.83
CA MET A 347 -9.29 16.41 -2.65
C MET A 347 -10.74 16.59 -2.19
N LYS A 348 -11.29 17.79 -2.23
CA LYS A 348 -12.70 18.07 -1.89
C LYS A 348 -13.67 17.21 -2.70
N ARG A 349 -13.45 17.11 -4.01
CA ARG A 349 -14.30 16.31 -4.91
C ARG A 349 -14.01 14.83 -4.76
N PHE A 350 -12.73 14.49 -4.68
CA PHE A 350 -12.26 13.11 -4.45
C PHE A 350 -12.84 12.55 -3.14
N TYR A 351 -12.76 13.30 -2.04
CA TYR A 351 -13.30 12.91 -0.75
C TYR A 351 -14.81 12.60 -0.83
N ARG A 352 -15.58 13.51 -1.44
CA ARG A 352 -17.03 13.37 -1.51
C ARG A 352 -17.48 12.30 -2.52
N HIS A 353 -16.93 12.32 -3.72
CA HIS A 353 -17.47 11.52 -4.84
C HIS A 353 -16.74 10.19 -5.05
N VAL A 354 -15.51 10.06 -4.56
CA VAL A 354 -14.77 8.79 -4.64
C VAL A 354 -14.81 8.09 -3.29
N LEU A 355 -14.32 8.71 -2.23
CA LEU A 355 -14.14 8.00 -0.94
C LEU A 355 -15.48 7.72 -0.27
N ILE A 356 -16.37 8.71 -0.12
CA ILE A 356 -17.66 8.52 0.55
C ILE A 356 -18.61 7.69 -0.31
N GLU A 357 -18.82 8.05 -1.58
CA GLU A 357 -19.74 7.32 -2.46
C GLU A 357 -19.24 5.91 -2.82
N GLY A 358 -17.92 5.74 -2.92
CA GLY A 358 -17.29 4.44 -3.16
C GLY A 358 -17.21 3.54 -1.92
N ILE A 359 -17.68 4.03 -0.76
CA ILE A 359 -17.71 3.28 0.52
C ILE A 359 -16.30 2.88 0.95
N PHE A 360 -15.33 3.80 0.81
CA PHE A 360 -13.96 3.56 1.25
C PHE A 360 -13.77 3.96 2.72
N PRO A 361 -12.98 3.20 3.50
CA PRO A 361 -12.62 3.56 4.86
C PRO A 361 -11.60 4.70 4.88
N HIS A 362 -11.27 5.16 6.07
CA HIS A 362 -10.23 6.18 6.27
C HIS A 362 -8.81 5.68 6.01
N HIS A 363 -8.56 4.37 6.02
CA HIS A 363 -7.25 3.79 5.69
C HIS A 363 -6.97 3.82 4.19
N GLY A 364 -5.76 4.24 3.82
CA GLY A 364 -5.24 4.14 2.47
C GLY A 364 -3.75 3.82 2.47
N ALA A 365 -3.28 3.15 1.44
CA ALA A 365 -1.87 2.89 1.22
C ALA A 365 -1.22 4.10 0.54
N VAL A 366 0.03 4.37 0.90
CA VAL A 366 0.83 5.47 0.37
C VAL A 366 2.14 4.92 -0.20
N ALA A 367 2.31 5.02 -1.50
CA ALA A 367 3.57 4.81 -2.19
C ALA A 367 4.28 6.16 -2.37
N PHE A 368 5.59 6.18 -2.18
CA PHE A 368 6.41 7.39 -2.25
C PHE A 368 6.91 7.57 -3.69
N GLY A 369 6.19 8.37 -4.44
CA GLY A 369 6.34 8.65 -5.86
C GLY A 369 5.01 8.64 -6.60
N HIS A 370 5.01 9.06 -7.88
CA HIS A 370 3.83 9.04 -8.74
C HIS A 370 3.72 7.71 -9.50
N TYR A 371 2.89 6.82 -8.98
CA TYR A 371 2.60 5.49 -9.53
C TYR A 371 1.16 5.34 -10.03
N GLY A 372 0.43 6.44 -10.16
CA GLY A 372 -0.99 6.44 -10.52
C GLY A 372 -1.27 5.67 -11.80
N LYS A 373 -0.47 5.88 -12.85
CA LYS A 373 -0.58 5.18 -14.14
C LYS A 373 -0.50 3.65 -13.98
N ALA A 374 0.54 3.17 -13.31
CA ALA A 374 0.76 1.73 -13.13
C ALA A 374 -0.30 1.08 -12.23
N LEU A 375 -0.67 1.72 -11.11
CA LEU A 375 -1.70 1.23 -10.19
C LEU A 375 -3.07 1.12 -10.86
N TYR A 376 -3.46 2.12 -11.66
CA TYR A 376 -4.71 2.09 -12.41
C TYR A 376 -4.76 0.88 -13.36
N GLU A 377 -3.66 0.63 -14.09
CA GLU A 377 -3.57 -0.54 -14.98
C GLU A 377 -3.53 -1.87 -14.21
N VAL A 378 -2.87 -1.92 -13.04
CA VAL A 378 -2.92 -3.11 -12.18
C VAL A 378 -4.37 -3.41 -11.78
N PHE A 379 -5.12 -2.42 -11.33
CA PHE A 379 -6.51 -2.62 -10.91
C PHE A 379 -7.40 -3.10 -12.08
N LYS A 380 -7.26 -2.53 -13.27
CA LYS A 380 -7.91 -3.04 -14.47
C LYS A 380 -7.51 -4.49 -14.76
N TYR A 381 -6.21 -4.78 -14.73
CA TYR A 381 -5.69 -6.11 -15.04
C TYR A 381 -6.21 -7.19 -14.10
N ILE A 382 -6.27 -6.91 -12.80
CA ILE A 382 -6.79 -7.87 -11.80
C ILE A 382 -8.33 -7.99 -11.80
N GLY A 383 -9.03 -7.13 -12.55
CA GLY A 383 -10.46 -7.26 -12.83
C GLY A 383 -11.36 -6.31 -12.04
N VAL A 384 -10.83 -5.20 -11.56
CA VAL A 384 -11.67 -4.08 -11.10
C VAL A 384 -12.34 -3.46 -12.33
N ASP A 385 -13.66 -3.30 -12.29
CA ASP A 385 -14.37 -2.55 -13.34
C ASP A 385 -13.86 -1.10 -13.34
N VAL A 386 -13.61 -0.54 -14.52
CA VAL A 386 -13.14 0.84 -14.66
C VAL A 386 -14.07 1.88 -14.00
N LYS A 387 -15.36 1.55 -13.89
CA LYS A 387 -16.35 2.38 -13.17
C LYS A 387 -16.18 2.36 -11.66
N GLU A 388 -15.52 1.34 -11.15
CA GLU A 388 -15.24 1.13 -9.72
C GLU A 388 -13.82 1.60 -9.35
N ILE A 389 -13.09 2.25 -10.28
CA ILE A 389 -11.79 2.88 -10.03
C ILE A 389 -11.97 4.38 -9.95
N GLY A 390 -11.95 4.92 -8.72
CA GLY A 390 -11.97 6.37 -8.48
C GLY A 390 -10.58 6.98 -8.57
N TYR A 391 -10.49 8.25 -8.95
CA TYR A 391 -9.23 8.97 -9.06
C TYR A 391 -9.42 10.48 -8.82
N ASN A 392 -8.34 11.16 -8.47
CA ASN A 392 -8.38 12.59 -8.14
C ASN A 392 -8.21 13.54 -9.34
N GLN A 393 -7.81 13.02 -10.50
CA GLN A 393 -7.59 13.85 -11.67
C GLN A 393 -8.91 14.45 -12.19
N PRO A 394 -8.92 15.71 -12.66
CA PRO A 394 -10.09 16.29 -13.26
C PRO A 394 -10.52 15.45 -14.47
N ALA A 395 -11.81 15.12 -14.54
CA ALA A 395 -12.36 14.45 -15.69
C ALA A 395 -12.39 15.41 -16.89
N GLY A 396 -11.38 15.34 -17.74
CA GLY A 396 -11.44 15.93 -19.08
C GLY A 396 -12.40 15.13 -19.99
N VAL A 397 -12.53 15.58 -21.23
CA VAL A 397 -13.18 14.76 -22.27
C VAL A 397 -12.21 13.63 -22.61
N ARG A 398 -12.59 12.38 -22.28
CA ARG A 398 -11.78 11.19 -22.54
C ARG A 398 -12.66 9.96 -22.70
N TYR A 399 -12.06 8.92 -23.20
CA TYR A 399 -12.73 7.64 -23.35
C TYR A 399 -12.88 6.94 -21.99
N PRO A 400 -13.96 6.14 -21.80
CA PRO A 400 -14.19 5.48 -20.49
C PRO A 400 -13.08 4.53 -20.04
N THR A 401 -12.26 4.03 -20.97
CA THR A 401 -11.17 3.09 -20.71
C THR A 401 -9.79 3.74 -20.65
N GLU A 402 -9.71 5.05 -20.92
CA GLU A 402 -8.46 5.81 -20.90
C GLU A 402 -7.89 5.90 -19.47
N ASN A 403 -6.56 5.74 -19.35
CA ASN A 403 -5.91 5.88 -18.06
C ASN A 403 -5.86 7.35 -17.65
N PRO A 404 -6.42 7.73 -16.48
CA PRO A 404 -6.45 9.13 -16.05
C PRO A 404 -5.08 9.73 -15.74
N PHE A 405 -4.04 8.91 -15.63
CA PHE A 405 -2.68 9.31 -15.31
C PHE A 405 -1.71 9.18 -16.50
N ALA A 406 -2.22 8.82 -17.67
CA ALA A 406 -1.43 8.69 -18.91
C ALA A 406 -0.95 10.03 -19.45
#